data_c392a76263e5587286542949fd3e7885
#
_entry.id   c392a76263e5587286542949fd3e7885
#
_cell.length_a   1.000
_cell.length_b   1.000
_cell.length_c   1.000
_cell.angle_alpha   90.00
_cell.angle_beta   90.00
_cell.angle_gamma   90.00
#
_symmetry.space_group_name_H-M   'P 1'
#
loop_
_entity.id
_entity.type
_entity.pdbx_description
1 polymer ?
#
loop_
_entity_poly.entity_id
_entity_poly.type
_entity_poly.pdbx_seq_one_letter_code
_entity_poly.pdbx_strand_id
1 'polypeptide(L)'
;MLTITFLGVGSAFAKRNLNSNCLFEFWEKPWQGDVPAKPPDDTLLVDFGVTGPMALYQLKDKPGFEYLSTPWKAINYPAIRKVFITHQHADHIGGLEEMALTNTFVFKDAKSGKPFKAELISTINILVNLWDHSLKGGLNTIQNRYALLQDYFFIRALICQPGKNQFNVGPYVFEIFPTDHVHIERKYDWPSYGLYVADNQRGQSAFFSGDTRFDYPAYFPMIDKADICFHDCQLFDQTDAVHASLNECLSMPEQLRKKTYLYHYGDNFEDKAWEAPVSNFKGFARPQIRYKLFH
;
A
#
# COMPACT_ATOMS: atom_id res chain seq x y z
N MET A 1 7.63 1.07 -17.28
CA MET A 1 8.31 1.35 -16.01
C MET A 1 7.30 1.29 -14.88
N LEU A 2 7.63 0.65 -13.77
CA LEU A 2 6.86 0.66 -12.53
C LEU A 2 7.69 1.28 -11.40
N THR A 3 7.08 2.15 -10.60
CA THR A 3 7.69 2.72 -9.40
C THR A 3 6.81 2.51 -8.19
N ILE A 4 7.40 2.61 -7.00
CA ILE A 4 6.70 2.68 -5.72
C ILE A 4 7.13 3.95 -4.98
N THR A 5 6.17 4.65 -4.40
CA THR A 5 6.38 5.78 -3.49
C THR A 5 5.63 5.51 -2.20
N PHE A 6 6.33 5.43 -1.08
CA PHE A 6 5.68 5.38 0.21
C PHE A 6 5.11 6.76 0.54
N LEU A 7 3.82 6.87 0.77
CA LEU A 7 3.20 8.10 1.26
C LEU A 7 3.69 8.41 2.67
N GLY A 8 3.71 7.39 3.52
CA GLY A 8 4.34 7.30 4.82
C GLY A 8 4.99 5.93 4.99
N VAL A 9 5.79 5.77 6.01
CA VAL A 9 6.53 4.52 6.31
C VAL A 9 6.39 4.09 7.76
N GLY A 10 5.56 4.79 8.53
CA GLY A 10 5.41 4.61 9.95
C GLY A 10 4.32 3.61 10.31
N SER A 11 4.43 3.05 11.51
CA SER A 11 3.42 2.20 12.14
C SER A 11 2.15 2.99 12.49
N ALA A 12 1.13 2.32 13.00
CA ALA A 12 -0.17 2.90 13.36
C ALA A 12 -0.07 4.17 14.23
N PHE A 13 0.90 4.23 15.14
CA PHE A 13 1.07 5.32 16.10
C PHE A 13 2.10 6.37 15.69
N ALA A 14 2.81 6.18 14.58
CA ALA A 14 3.77 7.15 14.07
C ALA A 14 3.07 8.46 13.67
N LYS A 15 3.72 9.59 13.99
CA LYS A 15 3.22 10.93 13.67
C LYS A 15 4.08 11.65 12.63
N ARG A 16 5.41 11.52 12.74
CA ARG A 16 6.37 12.13 11.82
C ARG A 16 6.46 11.37 10.50
N ASN A 17 6.43 10.05 10.57
CA ASN A 17 6.61 9.15 9.43
C ASN A 17 5.31 8.85 8.70
N LEU A 18 4.15 9.24 9.23
CA LEU A 18 2.82 8.94 8.69
C LEU A 18 2.60 7.43 8.51
N ASN A 19 1.39 6.97 8.29
CA ASN A 19 1.11 5.54 8.13
C ASN A 19 1.72 4.99 6.83
N SER A 20 2.13 3.72 6.87
CA SER A 20 2.75 3.02 5.76
C SER A 20 1.75 2.69 4.65
N ASN A 21 1.52 3.65 3.77
CA ASN A 21 0.70 3.51 2.58
C ASN A 21 1.57 3.74 1.35
N CYS A 22 1.32 3.01 0.26
CA CYS A 22 2.19 3.02 -0.92
C CYS A 22 1.43 3.37 -2.18
N LEU A 23 2.01 4.24 -3.00
CA LEU A 23 1.54 4.56 -4.34
C LEU A 23 2.43 3.90 -5.38
N PHE A 24 1.88 2.95 -6.13
CA PHE A 24 2.49 2.40 -7.33
C PHE A 24 2.05 3.21 -8.54
N GLU A 25 3.00 3.55 -9.39
CA GLU A 25 2.79 4.36 -10.58
C GLU A 25 3.36 3.63 -11.80
N PHE A 26 2.58 3.51 -12.86
CA PHE A 26 2.97 2.86 -14.11
C PHE A 26 3.09 3.87 -15.25
N TRP A 27 4.18 3.79 -16.02
CA TRP A 27 4.36 4.50 -17.28
C TRP A 27 4.63 3.51 -18.41
N GLU A 28 3.83 3.57 -19.46
CA GLU A 28 4.05 2.78 -20.68
C GLU A 28 5.39 3.12 -21.32
N LYS A 29 5.72 4.41 -21.35
CA LYS A 29 7.03 4.89 -21.81
C LYS A 29 7.88 5.33 -20.63
N PRO A 30 9.00 4.63 -20.36
CA PRO A 30 9.93 5.05 -19.33
C PRO A 30 10.42 6.48 -19.55
N TRP A 31 10.61 7.20 -18.46
CA TRP A 31 11.17 8.54 -18.49
C TRP A 31 12.64 8.51 -18.02
N GLN A 32 13.42 9.49 -18.49
CA GLN A 32 14.81 9.71 -18.08
C GLN A 32 14.88 10.90 -17.14
N GLY A 33 15.91 10.91 -16.26
CA GLY A 33 16.10 11.96 -15.26
C GLY A 33 15.35 11.66 -13.95
N ASP A 34 15.22 12.68 -13.11
CA ASP A 34 14.73 12.55 -11.75
C ASP A 34 13.22 12.71 -11.64
N VAL A 35 12.60 13.42 -12.60
CA VAL A 35 11.18 13.76 -12.57
C VAL A 35 10.51 13.34 -13.88
N PRO A 36 9.36 12.63 -13.83
CA PRO A 36 8.60 12.29 -15.03
C PRO A 36 8.01 13.54 -15.69
N ALA A 37 8.10 13.59 -17.01
CA ALA A 37 7.57 14.72 -17.81
C ALA A 37 6.05 14.68 -17.97
N LYS A 38 5.39 13.56 -17.65
CA LYS A 38 3.94 13.38 -17.76
C LYS A 38 3.41 12.54 -16.59
N PRO A 39 2.08 12.64 -16.31
CA PRO A 39 1.44 11.76 -15.33
C PRO A 39 1.62 10.27 -15.66
N PRO A 40 1.51 9.39 -14.67
CA PRO A 40 1.49 7.94 -14.90
C PRO A 40 0.26 7.52 -15.73
N ASP A 41 0.43 6.46 -16.51
CA ASP A 41 -0.64 5.90 -17.32
C ASP A 41 -1.62 5.07 -16.47
N ASP A 42 -1.17 4.51 -15.33
CA ASP A 42 -2.01 3.82 -14.32
C ASP A 42 -1.43 4.00 -12.92
N THR A 43 -2.29 3.89 -11.90
CA THR A 43 -1.92 4.07 -10.49
C THR A 43 -2.64 3.06 -9.60
N LEU A 44 -1.92 2.59 -8.59
CA LEU A 44 -2.46 1.76 -7.51
C LEU A 44 -2.01 2.34 -6.17
N LEU A 45 -2.96 2.65 -5.32
CA LEU A 45 -2.71 2.94 -3.91
C LEU A 45 -2.85 1.63 -3.11
N VAL A 46 -1.83 1.24 -2.37
CA VAL A 46 -1.87 0.12 -1.42
C VAL A 46 -2.06 0.72 -0.04
N ASP A 47 -3.21 0.44 0.51
CA ASP A 47 -3.74 1.00 1.74
C ASP A 47 -3.93 2.52 1.72
N PHE A 48 -4.85 3.00 2.54
CA PHE A 48 -5.10 4.43 2.71
C PHE A 48 -5.57 4.71 4.14
N GLY A 49 -4.62 4.77 5.05
CA GLY A 49 -4.83 4.93 6.48
C GLY A 49 -5.23 6.34 6.91
N VAL A 50 -5.36 6.52 8.21
CA VAL A 50 -5.79 7.79 8.85
C VAL A 50 -4.94 8.98 8.42
N THR A 51 -3.63 8.80 8.26
CA THR A 51 -2.73 9.89 7.81
C THR A 51 -2.56 9.93 6.28
N GLY A 52 -3.16 9.00 5.54
CA GLY A 52 -3.06 8.89 4.09
C GLY A 52 -3.46 10.17 3.34
N PRO A 53 -4.62 10.79 3.64
CA PRO A 53 -5.02 12.06 3.04
C PRO A 53 -4.00 13.18 3.26
N MET A 54 -3.46 13.31 4.47
CA MET A 54 -2.43 14.32 4.78
C MET A 54 -1.12 14.03 4.02
N ALA A 55 -0.70 12.76 3.97
CA ALA A 55 0.50 12.35 3.25
C ALA A 55 0.39 12.62 1.75
N LEU A 56 -0.77 12.31 1.17
CA LEU A 56 -1.07 12.58 -0.24
C LEU A 56 -1.14 14.11 -0.52
N TYR A 57 -1.71 14.88 0.41
CA TYR A 57 -1.74 16.33 0.31
C TYR A 57 -0.33 16.95 0.32
N GLN A 58 0.58 16.42 1.11
CA GLN A 58 1.99 16.84 1.11
C GLN A 58 2.72 16.42 -0.17
N LEU A 59 2.44 15.21 -0.67
CA LEU A 59 3.08 14.66 -1.86
C LEU A 59 2.71 15.43 -3.13
N LYS A 60 1.45 15.84 -3.29
CA LYS A 60 0.93 16.50 -4.51
C LYS A 60 1.67 17.75 -4.95
N ASP A 61 2.40 18.39 -4.04
CA ASP A 61 3.16 19.62 -4.30
C ASP A 61 4.65 19.34 -4.58
N LYS A 62 5.08 18.05 -4.57
CA LYS A 62 6.45 17.66 -4.89
C LYS A 62 6.66 17.47 -6.40
N PRO A 63 7.87 17.76 -6.90
CA PRO A 63 8.20 17.57 -8.31
C PRO A 63 7.88 16.15 -8.81
N GLY A 64 7.12 16.07 -9.91
CA GLY A 64 6.70 14.82 -10.54
C GLY A 64 5.43 14.18 -9.94
N PHE A 65 4.80 14.86 -8.96
CA PHE A 65 3.54 14.42 -8.37
C PHE A 65 2.41 15.44 -8.58
N GLU A 66 2.62 16.45 -9.42
CA GLU A 66 1.66 17.53 -9.68
C GLU A 66 0.32 17.02 -10.23
N TYR A 67 0.31 15.84 -10.84
CA TYR A 67 -0.92 15.18 -11.29
C TYR A 67 -1.88 14.79 -10.13
N LEU A 68 -1.35 14.68 -8.90
CA LEU A 68 -2.13 14.49 -7.67
C LEU A 68 -2.75 15.79 -7.15
N SER A 69 -2.49 16.94 -7.80
CA SER A 69 -3.03 18.23 -7.44
C SER A 69 -4.11 18.68 -8.44
N THR A 70 -5.21 19.20 -7.91
CA THR A 70 -6.19 19.90 -8.73
C THR A 70 -5.72 21.33 -9.08
N PRO A 71 -6.32 22.01 -10.07
CA PRO A 71 -6.05 23.42 -10.32
C PRO A 71 -6.27 24.34 -9.13
N TRP A 72 -7.19 23.96 -8.23
CA TRP A 72 -7.46 24.69 -6.97
C TRP A 72 -6.70 24.17 -5.77
N LYS A 73 -5.62 23.40 -5.99
CA LYS A 73 -4.67 22.91 -4.98
C LYS A 73 -5.22 21.88 -3.97
N ALA A 74 -6.36 21.28 -4.23
CA ALA A 74 -6.84 20.11 -3.48
C ALA A 74 -6.20 18.81 -3.99
N ILE A 75 -6.39 17.70 -3.27
CA ILE A 75 -5.99 16.37 -3.73
C ILE A 75 -6.86 15.99 -4.94
N ASN A 76 -6.22 15.55 -6.01
CA ASN A 76 -6.87 15.01 -7.19
C ASN A 76 -7.08 13.50 -7.04
N TYR A 77 -8.05 13.10 -6.22
CA TYR A 77 -8.36 11.67 -6.00
C TYR A 77 -8.64 10.87 -7.27
N PRO A 78 -9.26 11.42 -8.34
CA PRO A 78 -9.39 10.73 -9.62
C PRO A 78 -8.08 10.29 -10.28
N ALA A 79 -6.94 10.87 -9.89
CA ALA A 79 -5.62 10.41 -10.32
C ALA A 79 -5.25 9.04 -9.73
N ILE A 80 -5.91 8.60 -8.66
CA ILE A 80 -5.77 7.27 -8.05
C ILE A 80 -6.86 6.37 -8.62
N ARG A 81 -6.46 5.46 -9.51
CA ARG A 81 -7.40 4.63 -10.26
C ARG A 81 -7.79 3.35 -9.54
N LYS A 82 -6.86 2.81 -8.76
CA LYS A 82 -7.03 1.55 -8.01
C LYS A 82 -6.59 1.74 -6.58
N VAL A 83 -7.28 1.07 -5.66
CA VAL A 83 -6.90 0.98 -4.25
C VAL A 83 -6.94 -0.49 -3.87
N PHE A 84 -5.85 -1.01 -3.36
CA PHE A 84 -5.78 -2.36 -2.77
C PHE A 84 -5.69 -2.24 -1.26
N ILE A 85 -6.51 -2.99 -0.54
CA ILE A 85 -6.50 -3.04 0.92
C ILE A 85 -5.90 -4.36 1.38
N THR A 86 -4.81 -4.26 2.15
CA THR A 86 -4.09 -5.41 2.71
C THR A 86 -4.84 -6.01 3.89
N HIS A 87 -5.35 -5.19 4.80
CA HIS A 87 -6.13 -5.55 5.97
C HIS A 87 -6.89 -4.33 6.55
N GLN A 88 -7.57 -4.48 7.70
CA GLN A 88 -8.60 -3.54 8.14
C GLN A 88 -8.19 -2.65 9.33
N HIS A 89 -6.92 -2.53 9.69
CA HIS A 89 -6.51 -1.57 10.70
C HIS A 89 -6.69 -0.12 10.21
N ALA A 90 -6.94 0.81 11.12
CA ALA A 90 -7.25 2.19 10.81
C ALA A 90 -6.12 2.91 10.06
N ASP A 91 -4.88 2.54 10.30
CA ASP A 91 -3.70 3.06 9.59
C ASP A 91 -3.58 2.54 8.15
N HIS A 92 -4.46 1.63 7.72
CA HIS A 92 -4.57 1.09 6.37
C HIS A 92 -5.87 1.47 5.65
N ILE A 93 -6.94 1.82 6.39
CA ILE A 93 -8.26 2.09 5.79
C ILE A 93 -8.85 3.46 6.14
N GLY A 94 -8.34 4.16 7.17
CA GLY A 94 -8.99 5.33 7.76
C GLY A 94 -9.16 6.54 6.84
N GLY A 95 -8.46 6.62 5.71
CA GLY A 95 -8.60 7.66 4.68
C GLY A 95 -9.65 7.36 3.61
N LEU A 96 -10.18 6.14 3.56
CA LEU A 96 -11.09 5.72 2.48
C LEU A 96 -12.42 6.47 2.48
N GLU A 97 -12.93 6.85 3.65
CA GLU A 97 -14.18 7.61 3.77
C GLU A 97 -14.04 8.99 3.11
N GLU A 98 -12.94 9.70 3.38
CA GLU A 98 -12.65 10.98 2.72
C GLU A 98 -12.55 10.84 1.20
N MET A 99 -11.82 9.82 0.71
CA MET A 99 -11.72 9.55 -0.72
C MET A 99 -13.09 9.28 -1.35
N ALA A 100 -13.91 8.44 -0.72
CA ALA A 100 -15.25 8.07 -1.18
C ALA A 100 -16.17 9.29 -1.30
N LEU A 101 -16.23 10.10 -0.25
CA LEU A 101 -17.07 11.31 -0.21
C LEU A 101 -16.58 12.37 -1.21
N THR A 102 -15.27 12.59 -1.27
CA THR A 102 -14.71 13.58 -2.20
C THR A 102 -14.93 13.17 -3.64
N ASN A 103 -14.72 11.90 -4.01
CA ASN A 103 -15.00 11.40 -5.34
C ASN A 103 -16.51 11.47 -5.69
N THR A 104 -17.38 11.31 -4.71
CA THR A 104 -18.82 11.34 -4.95
C THR A 104 -19.35 12.76 -5.14
N PHE A 105 -18.90 13.71 -4.34
CA PHE A 105 -19.49 15.05 -4.30
C PHE A 105 -18.70 16.12 -5.05
N VAL A 106 -17.40 15.95 -5.17
CA VAL A 106 -16.49 16.96 -5.78
C VAL A 106 -16.14 16.59 -7.22
N PHE A 107 -15.85 15.33 -7.48
CA PHE A 107 -15.36 14.91 -8.79
C PHE A 107 -16.43 14.21 -9.62
N LYS A 108 -16.49 14.59 -10.90
CA LYS A 108 -17.35 13.97 -11.90
C LYS A 108 -16.51 13.40 -13.03
N ASP A 109 -16.86 12.20 -13.47
CA ASP A 109 -16.31 11.64 -14.69
C ASP A 109 -16.70 12.53 -15.88
N ALA A 110 -15.72 12.98 -16.65
CA ALA A 110 -15.91 13.95 -17.72
C ALA A 110 -16.83 13.46 -18.86
N LYS A 111 -16.92 12.15 -19.06
CA LYS A 111 -17.72 11.55 -20.14
C LYS A 111 -19.15 11.27 -19.71
N SER A 112 -19.32 10.72 -18.52
CA SER A 112 -20.64 10.29 -18.04
C SER A 112 -21.34 11.32 -17.17
N GLY A 113 -20.65 12.32 -16.64
CA GLY A 113 -21.16 13.28 -15.65
C GLY A 113 -21.46 12.65 -14.29
N LYS A 114 -21.18 11.36 -14.11
CA LYS A 114 -21.39 10.63 -12.85
C LYS A 114 -20.24 10.84 -11.87
N PRO A 115 -20.41 10.58 -10.57
CA PRO A 115 -19.32 10.56 -9.60
C PRO A 115 -18.17 9.67 -10.07
N PHE A 116 -16.95 10.12 -9.83
CA PHE A 116 -15.76 9.28 -10.09
C PHE A 116 -15.72 8.13 -9.09
N LYS A 117 -15.26 6.96 -9.53
CA LYS A 117 -15.05 5.79 -8.67
C LYS A 117 -13.72 5.17 -8.97
N ALA A 118 -12.89 4.99 -7.95
CA ALA A 118 -11.71 4.13 -8.04
C ALA A 118 -12.12 2.65 -7.98
N GLU A 119 -11.29 1.77 -8.53
CA GLU A 119 -11.42 0.32 -8.33
C GLU A 119 -10.88 -0.05 -6.96
N LEU A 120 -11.74 -0.56 -6.07
CA LEU A 120 -11.37 -1.07 -4.75
C LEU A 120 -11.16 -2.57 -4.83
N ILE A 121 -9.94 -3.00 -4.54
CA ILE A 121 -9.46 -4.37 -4.70
C ILE A 121 -9.12 -4.94 -3.33
N SER A 122 -9.66 -6.08 -2.98
CA SER A 122 -9.23 -6.92 -1.87
C SER A 122 -9.91 -8.27 -1.92
N THR A 123 -9.70 -9.13 -0.92
CA THR A 123 -10.48 -10.37 -0.80
C THR A 123 -11.91 -10.07 -0.36
N ILE A 124 -12.83 -10.99 -0.68
CA ILE A 124 -14.24 -10.83 -0.33
C ILE A 124 -14.44 -10.64 1.18
N ASN A 125 -13.67 -11.34 2.00
CA ASN A 125 -13.77 -11.24 3.46
C ASN A 125 -13.38 -9.82 3.95
N ILE A 126 -12.30 -9.25 3.41
CA ILE A 126 -11.91 -7.87 3.74
C ILE A 126 -12.98 -6.90 3.25
N LEU A 127 -13.47 -7.02 2.03
CA LEU A 127 -14.43 -6.08 1.46
C LEU A 127 -15.77 -6.05 2.23
N VAL A 128 -16.26 -7.22 2.64
CA VAL A 128 -17.49 -7.32 3.45
C VAL A 128 -17.28 -6.70 4.82
N ASN A 129 -16.20 -7.07 5.51
CA ASN A 129 -15.92 -6.55 6.84
C ASN A 129 -15.58 -5.05 6.82
N LEU A 130 -14.86 -4.58 5.79
CA LEU A 130 -14.56 -3.16 5.58
C LEU A 130 -15.86 -2.33 5.49
N TRP A 131 -16.86 -2.84 4.77
CA TRP A 131 -18.16 -2.19 4.72
C TRP A 131 -18.89 -2.27 6.03
N ASP A 132 -19.15 -3.47 6.53
CA ASP A 132 -20.07 -3.69 7.66
C ASP A 132 -19.52 -3.19 9.00
N HIS A 133 -18.21 -3.19 9.20
CA HIS A 133 -17.57 -2.87 10.47
C HIS A 133 -16.77 -1.56 10.49
N SER A 134 -16.62 -0.88 9.34
CA SER A 134 -15.88 0.38 9.25
C SER A 134 -16.64 1.45 8.47
N LEU A 135 -16.71 1.35 7.15
CA LEU A 135 -17.17 2.45 6.28
C LEU A 135 -18.66 2.71 6.35
N LYS A 136 -19.48 1.71 6.66
CA LYS A 136 -20.94 1.81 6.68
C LYS A 136 -21.44 2.88 7.64
N GLY A 137 -20.74 3.13 8.75
CA GLY A 137 -21.10 4.16 9.71
C GLY A 137 -21.21 5.56 9.10
N GLY A 138 -20.24 5.94 8.28
CA GLY A 138 -20.19 7.26 7.62
C GLY A 138 -20.75 7.28 6.19
N LEU A 139 -20.78 6.12 5.51
CA LEU A 139 -21.10 6.04 4.08
C LEU A 139 -22.43 5.39 3.73
N ASN A 140 -23.25 4.94 4.70
CA ASN A 140 -24.49 4.21 4.41
C ASN A 140 -25.62 5.05 3.81
N THR A 141 -25.39 6.36 3.59
CA THR A 141 -26.37 7.25 2.97
C THR A 141 -25.69 8.18 1.94
N ILE A 142 -26.39 8.38 0.81
CA ILE A 142 -26.06 9.42 -0.17
C ILE A 142 -27.33 10.27 -0.35
N GLN A 143 -27.29 11.52 0.15
CA GLN A 143 -28.45 12.42 0.06
C GLN A 143 -29.73 11.77 0.61
N ASN A 144 -30.68 11.39 -0.25
CA ASN A 144 -32.00 10.91 0.12
C ASN A 144 -32.17 9.38 0.03
N ARG A 145 -31.06 8.62 -0.08
CA ARG A 145 -31.12 7.16 -0.21
C ARG A 145 -30.04 6.46 0.60
N TYR A 146 -30.30 5.21 0.91
CA TYR A 146 -29.24 4.32 1.40
C TYR A 146 -28.19 4.09 0.31
N ALA A 147 -26.96 3.90 0.76
CA ALA A 147 -25.81 3.61 -0.09
C ALA A 147 -25.13 2.31 0.32
N LEU A 148 -24.43 1.71 -0.62
CA LEU A 148 -23.61 0.52 -0.48
C LEU A 148 -22.20 0.84 -0.93
N LEU A 149 -21.23 -0.04 -0.62
CA LEU A 149 -19.83 0.15 -1.00
C LEU A 149 -19.64 0.40 -2.51
N GLN A 150 -20.40 -0.30 -3.33
CA GLN A 150 -20.38 -0.14 -4.79
C GLN A 150 -20.97 1.20 -5.29
N ASP A 151 -21.62 1.99 -4.45
CA ASP A 151 -21.99 3.34 -4.81
C ASP A 151 -20.78 4.27 -4.89
N TYR A 152 -19.72 3.97 -4.13
CA TYR A 152 -18.51 4.75 -4.01
C TYR A 152 -17.32 4.21 -4.82
N PHE A 153 -17.24 2.89 -5.00
CA PHE A 153 -16.12 2.21 -5.63
C PHE A 153 -16.58 1.19 -6.68
N PHE A 154 -15.76 0.94 -7.69
CA PHE A 154 -15.84 -0.29 -8.46
C PHE A 154 -15.19 -1.42 -7.67
N ILE A 155 -15.95 -2.48 -7.37
CA ILE A 155 -15.48 -3.55 -6.50
C ILE A 155 -14.83 -4.67 -7.31
N ARG A 156 -13.58 -5.00 -6.94
CA ARG A 156 -12.88 -6.19 -7.44
C ARG A 156 -12.55 -7.10 -6.28
N ALA A 157 -13.32 -8.17 -6.13
CA ALA A 157 -13.10 -9.19 -5.13
C ALA A 157 -12.10 -10.24 -5.64
N LEU A 158 -11.06 -10.49 -4.87
CA LEU A 158 -10.07 -11.54 -5.11
C LEU A 158 -10.38 -12.76 -4.24
N ILE A 159 -9.89 -13.92 -4.69
CA ILE A 159 -9.91 -15.15 -3.93
C ILE A 159 -8.45 -15.57 -3.74
N CYS A 160 -8.03 -15.84 -2.52
CA CYS A 160 -6.65 -16.26 -2.22
C CYS A 160 -6.41 -17.73 -2.66
N GLN A 161 -6.45 -17.95 -3.97
CA GLN A 161 -6.20 -19.22 -4.63
C GLN A 161 -5.38 -18.96 -5.90
N PRO A 162 -4.48 -19.87 -6.30
CA PRO A 162 -3.68 -19.72 -7.51
C PRO A 162 -4.52 -19.32 -8.73
N GLY A 163 -4.11 -18.29 -9.45
CA GLY A 163 -4.78 -17.74 -10.62
C GLY A 163 -6.03 -16.89 -10.36
N LYS A 164 -6.51 -16.77 -9.10
CA LYS A 164 -7.63 -15.91 -8.68
C LYS A 164 -7.21 -14.84 -7.67
N ASN A 165 -5.96 -14.85 -7.26
CA ASN A 165 -5.34 -13.95 -6.30
C ASN A 165 -4.51 -12.84 -6.96
N GLN A 166 -4.83 -12.50 -8.22
CA GLN A 166 -4.01 -11.60 -9.03
C GLN A 166 -4.84 -10.46 -9.63
N PHE A 167 -4.17 -9.33 -9.79
CA PHE A 167 -4.66 -8.18 -10.56
C PHE A 167 -3.50 -7.47 -11.25
N ASN A 168 -3.79 -6.51 -12.14
CA ASN A 168 -2.77 -5.86 -12.94
C ASN A 168 -2.74 -4.35 -12.75
N VAL A 169 -1.53 -3.78 -12.80
CA VAL A 169 -1.26 -2.36 -12.99
C VAL A 169 -0.37 -2.23 -14.23
N GLY A 170 -0.94 -1.70 -15.31
CA GLY A 170 -0.31 -1.83 -16.62
C GLY A 170 -0.05 -3.31 -16.97
N PRO A 171 1.16 -3.66 -17.43
CA PRO A 171 1.53 -5.04 -17.76
C PRO A 171 2.00 -5.87 -16.56
N TYR A 172 2.16 -5.25 -15.37
CA TYR A 172 2.68 -5.89 -14.17
C TYR A 172 1.60 -6.67 -13.44
N VAL A 173 1.94 -7.86 -12.98
CA VAL A 173 1.05 -8.75 -12.23
C VAL A 173 1.30 -8.55 -10.75
N PHE A 174 0.25 -8.26 -10.01
CA PHE A 174 0.23 -8.16 -8.56
C PHE A 174 -0.48 -9.40 -8.03
N GLU A 175 0.23 -10.24 -7.32
CA GLU A 175 -0.28 -11.45 -6.68
C GLU A 175 -0.34 -11.25 -5.17
N ILE A 176 -1.52 -11.47 -4.58
CA ILE A 176 -1.68 -11.43 -3.13
C ILE A 176 -1.31 -12.78 -2.52
N PHE A 177 -0.69 -12.74 -1.36
CA PHE A 177 -0.44 -13.91 -0.51
C PHE A 177 -0.81 -13.59 0.94
N PRO A 178 -1.28 -14.59 1.72
CA PRO A 178 -1.65 -14.36 3.11
C PRO A 178 -0.42 -14.07 3.98
N THR A 179 -0.58 -13.19 4.96
CA THR A 179 0.42 -12.86 5.97
C THR A 179 -0.12 -13.16 7.36
N ASP A 180 0.77 -13.53 8.30
CA ASP A 180 0.43 -13.73 9.70
C ASP A 180 0.63 -12.43 10.46
N HIS A 181 -0.45 -11.66 10.62
CA HIS A 181 -0.41 -10.37 11.32
C HIS A 181 -1.11 -10.45 12.68
N VAL A 182 -2.42 -10.61 12.72
CA VAL A 182 -3.20 -10.74 13.95
C VAL A 182 -3.71 -12.16 14.07
N HIS A 183 -3.24 -12.87 15.09
CA HIS A 183 -3.66 -14.23 15.37
C HIS A 183 -4.77 -14.23 16.41
N ILE A 184 -5.94 -14.72 16.03
CA ILE A 184 -7.08 -14.88 16.94
C ILE A 184 -7.39 -16.36 17.08
N GLU A 185 -7.11 -16.91 18.28
CA GLU A 185 -7.42 -18.31 18.56
C GLU A 185 -8.93 -18.59 18.42
N ARG A 186 -9.24 -19.57 17.57
CA ARG A 186 -10.49 -20.38 17.56
C ARG A 186 -11.71 -19.90 16.80
N LYS A 187 -11.89 -18.65 16.35
CA LYS A 187 -13.20 -18.28 15.74
C LYS A 187 -13.20 -17.25 14.62
N TYR A 188 -12.13 -16.53 14.40
CA TYR A 188 -12.16 -15.43 13.43
C TYR A 188 -10.79 -15.28 12.77
N ASP A 189 -10.74 -15.46 11.46
CA ASP A 189 -9.56 -15.13 10.70
C ASP A 189 -9.52 -13.61 10.53
N TRP A 190 -8.45 -12.98 10.99
CA TRP A 190 -8.13 -11.60 10.67
C TRP A 190 -7.22 -11.57 9.45
N PRO A 191 -7.79 -11.54 8.24
CA PRO A 191 -7.00 -11.69 7.03
C PRO A 191 -6.11 -10.48 6.82
N SER A 192 -4.84 -10.73 6.52
CA SER A 192 -3.85 -9.76 6.06
C SER A 192 -3.12 -10.33 4.84
N TYR A 193 -2.70 -9.45 3.93
CA TYR A 193 -2.09 -9.85 2.67
C TYR A 193 -0.87 -8.99 2.34
N GLY A 194 0.18 -9.67 1.87
CA GLY A 194 1.29 -9.06 1.15
C GLY A 194 1.07 -9.09 -0.36
N LEU A 195 2.02 -8.52 -1.09
CA LEU A 195 2.03 -8.44 -2.54
C LEU A 195 3.35 -8.99 -3.12
N TYR A 196 3.24 -9.86 -4.09
CA TYR A 196 4.33 -10.22 -4.99
C TYR A 196 4.07 -9.59 -6.35
N VAL A 197 4.97 -8.74 -6.81
CA VAL A 197 4.80 -7.96 -8.04
C VAL A 197 5.77 -8.48 -9.07
N ALA A 198 5.28 -8.86 -10.25
CA ALA A 198 6.09 -9.46 -11.30
C ALA A 198 6.01 -8.71 -12.63
N ASP A 199 7.17 -8.49 -13.24
CA ASP A 199 7.33 -8.21 -14.68
C ASP A 199 7.64 -9.52 -15.40
N ASN A 200 6.61 -10.19 -15.88
CA ASN A 200 6.77 -11.47 -16.58
C ASN A 200 7.51 -11.35 -17.91
N GLN A 201 7.61 -10.14 -18.49
CA GLN A 201 8.33 -9.93 -19.75
C GLN A 201 9.84 -9.88 -19.53
N ARG A 202 10.29 -9.32 -18.40
CA ARG A 202 11.70 -9.16 -18.08
C ARG A 202 12.21 -10.11 -16.99
N GLY A 203 11.31 -10.88 -16.39
CA GLY A 203 11.63 -11.79 -15.28
C GLY A 203 12.06 -11.08 -14.01
N GLN A 204 11.65 -9.81 -13.82
CA GLN A 204 11.92 -9.03 -12.62
C GLN A 204 10.76 -9.13 -11.63
N SER A 205 11.06 -9.04 -10.33
CA SER A 205 10.01 -9.11 -9.32
C SER A 205 10.34 -8.32 -8.05
N ALA A 206 9.28 -7.93 -7.34
CA ALA A 206 9.36 -7.24 -6.05
C ALA A 206 8.46 -7.94 -5.03
N PHE A 207 8.92 -7.96 -3.79
CA PHE A 207 8.19 -8.48 -2.63
C PHE A 207 7.81 -7.33 -1.70
N PHE A 208 6.56 -7.30 -1.27
CA PHE A 208 6.03 -6.37 -0.30
C PHE A 208 5.24 -7.16 0.77
N SER A 209 5.72 -7.16 2.01
CA SER A 209 5.16 -8.05 3.04
C SER A 209 3.73 -7.69 3.46
N GLY A 210 3.29 -6.43 3.32
CA GLY A 210 2.18 -5.93 4.14
C GLY A 210 2.61 -5.95 5.61
N ASP A 211 1.65 -5.76 6.52
CA ASP A 211 1.89 -5.92 7.94
C ASP A 211 1.92 -7.41 8.29
N THR A 212 2.95 -7.85 9.01
CA THR A 212 3.15 -9.26 9.31
C THR A 212 4.10 -9.47 10.49
N ARG A 213 3.89 -10.56 11.20
CA ARG A 213 4.92 -11.16 12.05
C ARG A 213 6.06 -11.65 11.19
N PHE A 214 7.17 -11.99 11.84
CA PHE A 214 8.27 -12.63 11.14
C PHE A 214 7.97 -14.11 10.88
N ASP A 215 7.52 -14.41 9.69
CA ASP A 215 7.34 -15.79 9.22
C ASP A 215 8.22 -16.06 7.98
N TYR A 216 9.53 -15.96 8.18
CA TYR A 216 10.51 -16.14 7.14
C TYR A 216 10.35 -17.47 6.37
N PRO A 217 10.07 -18.64 7.00
CA PRO A 217 9.84 -19.87 6.25
C PRO A 217 8.71 -19.79 5.24
N ALA A 218 7.61 -19.12 5.56
CA ALA A 218 6.48 -18.97 4.65
C ALA A 218 6.81 -18.04 3.47
N TYR A 219 7.61 -16.99 3.69
CA TYR A 219 7.91 -15.98 2.66
C TYR A 219 9.20 -16.25 1.90
N PHE A 220 10.06 -17.12 2.39
CA PHE A 220 11.38 -17.38 1.81
C PHE A 220 11.35 -17.61 0.30
N PRO A 221 10.47 -18.45 -0.28
CA PRO A 221 10.47 -18.69 -1.71
C PRO A 221 10.17 -17.42 -2.55
N MET A 222 9.41 -16.47 -1.99
CA MET A 222 9.08 -15.21 -2.67
C MET A 222 10.19 -14.18 -2.47
N ILE A 223 10.70 -14.06 -1.25
CA ILE A 223 11.84 -13.16 -0.95
C ILE A 223 13.07 -13.59 -1.73
N ASP A 224 13.36 -14.89 -1.82
CA ASP A 224 14.52 -15.42 -2.55
C ASP A 224 14.48 -15.05 -4.04
N LYS A 225 13.32 -15.16 -4.66
CA LYS A 225 13.13 -14.84 -6.08
C LYS A 225 13.07 -13.35 -6.39
N ALA A 226 12.60 -12.53 -5.45
CA ALA A 226 12.44 -11.10 -5.69
C ALA A 226 13.77 -10.36 -5.85
N ASP A 227 13.84 -9.39 -6.77
CA ASP A 227 15.01 -8.54 -6.96
C ASP A 227 15.09 -7.44 -5.91
N ILE A 228 13.95 -7.02 -5.38
CA ILE A 228 13.81 -6.00 -4.33
C ILE A 228 12.70 -6.40 -3.37
N CYS A 229 12.94 -6.17 -2.08
CA CYS A 229 11.99 -6.49 -1.03
C CYS A 229 11.70 -5.29 -0.15
N PHE A 230 10.45 -5.19 0.31
CA PHE A 230 10.02 -4.27 1.35
C PHE A 230 9.37 -5.11 2.45
N HIS A 231 9.90 -5.03 3.66
CA HIS A 231 9.46 -5.87 4.78
C HIS A 231 9.06 -5.03 5.99
N ASP A 232 7.94 -5.41 6.60
CA ASP A 232 7.48 -4.89 7.88
C ASP A 232 8.57 -5.04 8.95
N CYS A 233 8.78 -4.01 9.76
CA CYS A 233 9.77 -4.03 10.83
C CYS A 233 9.48 -3.04 11.93
N GLN A 234 9.21 -3.54 13.13
CA GLN A 234 9.27 -2.72 14.34
C GLN A 234 10.70 -2.68 14.89
N LEU A 235 11.10 -1.53 15.46
CA LEU A 235 12.48 -1.30 15.94
C LEU A 235 12.74 -1.77 17.37
N PHE A 236 11.74 -2.28 18.05
CA PHE A 236 11.87 -2.82 19.42
C PHE A 236 11.50 -4.30 19.43
N ASP A 237 12.11 -5.03 20.35
CA ASP A 237 11.77 -6.42 20.58
C ASP A 237 10.57 -6.51 21.52
N GLN A 238 9.55 -7.19 21.06
CA GLN A 238 8.38 -7.54 21.86
C GLN A 238 8.00 -8.98 21.54
N THR A 239 7.91 -9.80 22.54
CA THR A 239 7.37 -11.15 22.40
C THR A 239 5.87 -11.06 22.04
N ASP A 240 5.41 -11.96 21.19
CA ASP A 240 4.02 -12.01 20.71
C ASP A 240 3.57 -10.73 19.95
N ALA A 241 4.50 -10.00 19.38
CA ALA A 241 4.19 -8.85 18.55
C ALA A 241 3.44 -9.26 17.28
N VAL A 242 2.65 -8.32 16.76
CA VAL A 242 1.94 -8.49 15.48
C VAL A 242 2.78 -8.07 14.26
N HIS A 243 3.99 -7.58 14.51
CA HIS A 243 4.96 -7.13 13.52
C HIS A 243 6.29 -7.81 13.71
N ALA A 244 7.05 -7.98 12.63
CA ALA A 244 8.42 -8.47 12.67
C ALA A 244 9.32 -7.51 13.44
N SER A 245 10.12 -8.01 14.38
CA SER A 245 11.14 -7.21 15.05
C SER A 245 12.40 -7.08 14.21
N LEU A 246 13.20 -6.04 14.45
CA LEU A 246 14.49 -5.86 13.77
C LEU A 246 15.44 -7.05 14.01
N ASN A 247 15.45 -7.62 15.22
CA ASN A 247 16.29 -8.78 15.53
C ASN A 247 15.85 -10.04 14.76
N GLU A 248 14.56 -10.25 14.58
CA GLU A 248 14.04 -11.33 13.74
C GLU A 248 14.44 -11.11 12.27
N CYS A 249 14.25 -9.90 11.75
CA CYS A 249 14.68 -9.55 10.39
C CYS A 249 16.18 -9.74 10.18
N LEU A 250 17.02 -9.47 11.18
CA LEU A 250 18.48 -9.72 11.14
C LEU A 250 18.84 -11.21 11.02
N SER A 251 17.93 -12.12 11.38
CA SER A 251 18.14 -13.56 11.23
C SER A 251 18.08 -14.05 9.77
N MET A 252 17.53 -13.25 8.86
CA MET A 252 17.55 -13.58 7.42
C MET A 252 18.96 -13.67 6.87
N PRO A 253 19.22 -14.53 5.85
CA PRO A 253 20.49 -14.57 5.13
C PRO A 253 20.93 -13.19 4.63
N GLU A 254 22.22 -12.91 4.67
CA GLU A 254 22.77 -11.60 4.29
C GLU A 254 22.36 -11.17 2.88
N GLN A 255 22.41 -12.09 1.90
CA GLN A 255 22.03 -11.81 0.51
C GLN A 255 20.58 -11.32 0.37
N LEU A 256 19.69 -11.77 1.24
CA LEU A 256 18.29 -11.35 1.23
C LEU A 256 18.12 -10.00 1.93
N ARG A 257 18.83 -9.79 3.04
CA ARG A 257 18.83 -8.49 3.72
C ARG A 257 19.34 -7.37 2.80
N LYS A 258 20.37 -7.62 1.99
CA LYS A 258 20.96 -6.62 1.07
C LYS A 258 20.02 -6.16 -0.05
N LYS A 259 18.94 -6.86 -0.31
CA LYS A 259 17.90 -6.43 -1.25
C LYS A 259 16.59 -5.98 -0.57
N THR A 260 16.56 -5.95 0.78
CA THR A 260 15.37 -5.62 1.57
C THR A 260 15.45 -4.22 2.15
N TYR A 261 14.43 -3.41 1.89
CA TYR A 261 14.11 -2.20 2.64
C TYR A 261 13.17 -2.54 3.79
N LEU A 262 13.39 -1.92 4.95
CA LEU A 262 12.50 -2.01 6.11
C LEU A 262 11.54 -0.83 6.13
N TYR A 263 10.28 -1.06 6.49
CA TYR A 263 9.26 -0.04 6.68
C TYR A 263 8.35 -0.41 7.86
N HIS A 264 7.32 0.38 8.16
CA HIS A 264 6.39 0.23 9.28
C HIS A 264 7.03 0.42 10.67
N TYR A 265 8.07 1.24 10.75
CA TYR A 265 8.81 1.53 11.96
C TYR A 265 8.29 2.78 12.69
N GLY A 266 8.68 2.95 13.96
CA GLY A 266 8.32 4.11 14.77
C GLY A 266 9.04 5.41 14.37
N ASP A 267 8.67 6.51 15.03
CA ASP A 267 9.24 7.85 14.77
C ASP A 267 10.70 8.01 15.26
N ASN A 268 11.22 7.02 15.99
CA ASN A 268 12.60 6.98 16.51
C ASN A 268 13.62 6.30 15.58
N PHE A 269 13.27 6.08 14.31
CA PHE A 269 14.14 5.37 13.35
C PHE A 269 15.46 6.11 13.03
N GLU A 270 15.54 7.41 13.31
CA GLU A 270 16.74 8.22 13.12
C GLU A 270 17.73 8.12 14.29
N ASP A 271 17.39 7.40 15.37
CA ASP A 271 18.30 7.20 16.49
C ASP A 271 19.55 6.43 16.04
N LYS A 272 20.72 6.90 16.46
CA LYS A 272 22.01 6.28 16.09
C LYS A 272 22.11 4.80 16.44
N ALA A 273 21.34 4.33 17.42
CA ALA A 273 21.27 2.92 17.80
C ALA A 273 20.90 2.00 16.62
N TRP A 274 20.16 2.50 15.63
CA TRP A 274 19.69 1.72 14.48
C TRP A 274 20.65 1.74 13.28
N GLU A 275 21.64 2.65 13.23
CA GLU A 275 22.56 2.78 12.08
C GLU A 275 23.28 1.47 11.77
N ALA A 276 23.92 0.86 12.77
CA ALA A 276 24.68 -0.38 12.58
C ALA A 276 23.79 -1.58 12.25
N PRO A 277 22.68 -1.88 12.97
CA PRO A 277 21.77 -2.95 12.59
C PRO A 277 21.20 -2.79 11.18
N VAL A 278 20.74 -1.58 10.82
CA VAL A 278 20.09 -1.31 9.52
C VAL A 278 21.08 -1.32 8.35
N SER A 279 22.38 -1.08 8.59
CA SER A 279 23.41 -1.20 7.55
C SER A 279 23.52 -2.62 6.97
N ASN A 280 22.98 -3.62 7.64
CA ASN A 280 22.86 -4.99 7.14
C ASN A 280 21.80 -5.15 6.05
N PHE A 281 20.89 -4.22 5.91
CA PHE A 281 19.81 -4.19 4.93
C PHE A 281 20.14 -3.23 3.77
N LYS A 282 19.24 -3.15 2.81
CA LYS A 282 19.31 -2.09 1.79
C LYS A 282 19.02 -0.71 2.39
N GLY A 283 18.36 -0.67 3.53
CA GLY A 283 18.10 0.51 4.35
C GLY A 283 16.67 0.57 4.85
N PHE A 284 16.32 1.71 5.43
CA PHE A 284 14.92 2.07 5.66
C PHE A 284 14.29 2.60 4.37
N ALA A 285 13.07 2.17 4.05
CA ALA A 285 12.23 2.87 3.09
C ALA A 285 11.97 4.30 3.61
N ARG A 286 11.99 5.28 2.74
CA ARG A 286 11.80 6.69 3.12
C ARG A 286 10.48 7.22 2.58
N PRO A 287 9.74 8.05 3.35
CA PRO A 287 8.49 8.60 2.89
C PRO A 287 8.71 9.57 1.73
N GLN A 288 7.78 9.53 0.78
CA GLN A 288 7.70 10.46 -0.33
C GLN A 288 8.94 10.50 -1.25
N ILE A 289 9.66 9.37 -1.30
CA ILE A 289 10.73 9.10 -2.27
C ILE A 289 10.22 8.05 -3.25
N ARG A 290 10.42 8.30 -4.56
CA ARG A 290 10.06 7.37 -5.63
C ARG A 290 11.17 6.36 -5.87
N TYR A 291 10.87 5.08 -5.67
CA TYR A 291 11.76 3.97 -5.99
C TYR A 291 11.36 3.38 -7.34
N LYS A 292 12.32 3.26 -8.27
CA LYS A 292 12.12 2.54 -9.54
C LYS A 292 12.22 1.05 -9.26
N LEU A 293 11.14 0.31 -9.51
CA LEU A 293 11.11 -1.15 -9.33
C LEU A 293 11.55 -1.83 -10.62
N PHE A 294 10.90 -1.50 -11.74
CA PHE A 294 11.13 -2.11 -13.04
C PHE A 294 11.25 -1.03 -14.12
N HIS A 295 12.12 -1.26 -15.09
CA HIS A 295 12.44 -0.33 -16.18
C HIS A 295 11.67 -0.60 -17.46
#